data_03d1023129f1988a7ab192016bcaac73
#
_entry.id   03d1023129f1988a7ab192016bcaac73
#
_cell.length_a   1.000
_cell.length_b   1.000
_cell.length_c   1.000
_cell.angle_alpha   90.00
_cell.angle_beta   90.00
_cell.angle_gamma   90.00
#
_symmetry.space_group_name_H-M   'P 1'
#
loop_
_entity.id
_entity.type
_entity.pdbx_description
1 polymer ?
#
loop_
_entity_poly.entity_id
_entity_poly.type
_entity_poly.pdbx_seq_one_letter_code
_entity_poly.pdbx_strand_id
1 'polypeptide(L)'
;YRAAEYEGLHDMYKKTRTEGFGEEVKRRIMLGSFVLSSGYYDAYYLKALRTKALIKKAFDSAFAKYDMILTPAAPTTAPKLGVSLSDPIKMYLGDIYTISVNLAGLPGISIPVGQDAKGLPVGMQLIGDCFQEKKLFQAAYTYECLTEKKWVSMYDKTEAAGKEEA
;
A
#
# COMPACT_ATOMS: atom_id res chain seq x y z
N TYR A 1 -10.30 8.27 19.64
CA TYR A 1 -10.09 7.48 20.87
C TYR A 1 -9.54 8.34 22.00
N ARG A 2 -10.00 8.12 23.22
CA ARG A 2 -9.54 8.72 24.46
C ARG A 2 -9.50 7.63 25.53
N ALA A 3 -8.40 7.57 26.30
CA ALA A 3 -8.29 6.63 27.41
C ALA A 3 -9.43 6.85 28.42
N ALA A 4 -10.00 5.78 28.94
CA ALA A 4 -11.12 5.83 29.89
C ALA A 4 -10.66 6.23 31.30
N GLU A 5 -9.48 5.78 31.72
CA GLU A 5 -8.94 6.00 33.06
C GLU A 5 -7.62 6.79 32.99
N TYR A 6 -7.55 7.95 33.63
CA TYR A 6 -6.36 8.80 33.67
C TYR A 6 -6.36 9.73 34.90
N GLU A 7 -5.16 10.09 35.33
CA GLU A 7 -4.91 11.05 36.42
C GLU A 7 -4.44 12.38 35.84
N GLY A 8 -5.35 13.28 35.53
CA GLY A 8 -5.04 14.59 34.98
C GLY A 8 -4.70 14.58 33.48
N LEU A 9 -4.54 15.79 32.92
CA LEU A 9 -4.44 16.02 31.48
C LEU A 9 -3.22 15.34 30.84
N HIS A 10 -2.08 15.41 31.50
CA HIS A 10 -0.83 14.84 30.96
C HIS A 10 -0.90 13.30 30.87
N ASP A 11 -1.42 12.65 31.88
CA ASP A 11 -1.61 11.20 31.89
C ASP A 11 -2.66 10.78 30.86
N MET A 12 -3.73 11.53 30.69
CA MET A 12 -4.71 11.33 29.63
C MET A 12 -4.03 11.29 28.24
N TYR A 13 -3.17 12.25 27.92
CA TYR A 13 -2.45 12.27 26.66
C TYR A 13 -1.52 11.07 26.49
N LYS A 14 -0.80 10.67 27.51
CA LYS A 14 0.08 9.51 27.49
C LYS A 14 -0.70 8.21 27.24
N LYS A 15 -1.71 7.95 28.07
CA LYS A 15 -2.53 6.74 27.96
C LYS A 15 -3.27 6.66 26.63
N THR A 16 -3.90 7.76 26.19
CA THR A 16 -4.60 7.82 24.90
C THR A 16 -3.68 7.39 23.73
N ARG A 17 -2.44 7.88 23.71
CA ARG A 17 -1.47 7.48 22.66
C ARG A 17 -0.97 6.06 22.84
N THR A 18 -0.74 5.63 24.07
CA THR A 18 -0.23 4.30 24.38
C THR A 18 -1.22 3.22 23.99
N GLU A 19 -2.49 3.41 24.30
CA GLU A 19 -3.56 2.47 24.05
C GLU A 19 -4.11 2.58 22.62
N GLY A 20 -4.25 3.81 22.10
CA GLY A 20 -4.90 4.07 20.81
C GLY A 20 -4.02 3.84 19.58
N PHE A 21 -2.69 3.83 19.72
CA PHE A 21 -1.77 3.64 18.61
C PHE A 21 -1.05 2.30 18.69
N GLY A 22 -1.02 1.58 17.56
CA GLY A 22 -0.18 0.39 17.39
C GLY A 22 1.32 0.73 17.35
N GLU A 23 2.15 -0.28 17.52
CA GLU A 23 3.63 -0.14 17.61
C GLU A 23 4.24 0.57 16.38
N GLU A 24 3.82 0.20 15.17
CA GLU A 24 4.35 0.80 13.95
C GLU A 24 3.95 2.29 13.82
N VAL A 25 2.74 2.65 14.20
CA VAL A 25 2.28 4.06 14.21
C VAL A 25 3.11 4.88 15.18
N LYS A 26 3.37 4.39 16.39
CA LYS A 26 4.23 5.03 17.38
C LYS A 26 5.65 5.23 16.85
N ARG A 27 6.23 4.20 16.22
CA ARG A 27 7.55 4.25 15.59
C ARG A 27 7.62 5.36 14.52
N ARG A 28 6.64 5.44 13.63
CA ARG A 28 6.60 6.47 12.57
C ARG A 28 6.42 7.88 13.11
N ILE A 29 5.61 8.07 14.14
CA ILE A 29 5.45 9.37 14.80
C ILE A 29 6.78 9.82 15.43
N MET A 30 7.47 8.93 16.14
CA MET A 30 8.77 9.23 16.75
C MET A 30 9.82 9.55 15.69
N LEU A 31 9.90 8.75 14.61
CA LEU A 31 10.82 8.98 13.51
C LEU A 31 10.54 10.33 12.81
N GLY A 32 9.27 10.65 12.57
CA GLY A 32 8.87 11.93 11.98
C GLY A 32 9.29 13.12 12.83
N SER A 33 9.07 13.04 14.13
CA SER A 33 9.49 14.09 15.09
C SER A 33 11.02 14.26 15.11
N PHE A 34 11.77 13.17 15.04
CA PHE A 34 13.23 13.19 14.94
C PHE A 34 13.71 13.86 13.66
N VAL A 35 13.18 13.46 12.50
CA VAL A 35 13.58 13.97 11.19
C VAL A 35 13.28 15.48 11.03
N LEU A 36 12.24 15.96 11.70
CA LEU A 36 11.85 17.38 11.69
C LEU A 36 12.55 18.21 12.76
N SER A 37 13.34 17.59 13.65
CA SER A 37 14.02 18.31 14.73
C SER A 37 15.21 19.14 14.22
N SER A 38 15.59 20.16 15.00
CA SER A 38 16.74 21.02 14.71
C SER A 38 18.02 20.19 14.52
N GLY A 39 18.80 20.50 13.47
CA GLY A 39 20.00 19.79 13.10
C GLY A 39 19.82 18.57 12.18
N TYR A 40 18.61 18.02 12.09
CA TYR A 40 18.31 16.87 11.21
C TYR A 40 17.43 17.25 10.02
N TYR A 41 16.76 18.38 10.07
CA TYR A 41 15.84 18.84 9.04
C TYR A 41 16.49 18.92 7.64
N ASP A 42 17.63 19.58 7.51
CA ASP A 42 18.33 19.72 6.23
C ASP A 42 18.91 18.40 5.74
N ALA A 43 19.51 17.63 6.64
CA ALA A 43 20.19 16.39 6.31
C ALA A 43 19.23 15.25 5.91
N TYR A 44 18.04 15.20 6.51
CA TYR A 44 17.07 14.13 6.29
C TYR A 44 15.83 14.60 5.54
N TYR A 45 15.11 15.59 6.07
CA TYR A 45 13.83 16.00 5.52
C TYR A 45 13.97 16.66 4.14
N LEU A 46 14.84 17.65 4.00
CA LEU A 46 15.09 18.30 2.70
C LEU A 46 15.69 17.33 1.69
N LYS A 47 16.58 16.45 2.11
CA LYS A 47 17.11 15.40 1.24
C LYS A 47 16.01 14.46 0.76
N ALA A 48 15.11 14.06 1.62
CA ALA A 48 13.95 13.23 1.25
C ALA A 48 13.03 13.94 0.25
N LEU A 49 12.75 15.23 0.44
CA LEU A 49 11.95 16.02 -0.50
C LEU A 49 12.61 16.11 -1.90
N ARG A 50 13.92 16.30 -1.96
CA ARG A 50 14.68 16.29 -3.24
C ARG A 50 14.61 14.91 -3.91
N THR A 51 14.76 13.83 -3.15
CA THR A 51 14.61 12.46 -3.67
C THR A 51 13.21 12.20 -4.18
N LYS A 52 12.17 12.64 -3.45
CA LYS A 52 10.78 12.58 -3.90
C LYS A 52 10.58 13.29 -5.25
N ALA A 53 11.16 14.47 -5.41
CA ALA A 53 11.09 15.21 -6.68
C ALA A 53 11.78 14.46 -7.85
N LEU A 54 12.89 13.77 -7.60
CA LEU A 54 13.54 12.92 -8.60
C LEU A 54 12.69 11.72 -9.00
N ILE A 55 12.04 11.07 -8.04
CA ILE A 55 11.11 9.97 -8.30
C ILE A 55 9.96 10.47 -9.19
N LYS A 56 9.33 11.59 -8.82
CA LYS A 56 8.27 12.20 -9.64
C LYS A 56 8.74 12.47 -11.08
N LYS A 57 9.91 13.11 -11.24
CA LYS A 57 10.47 13.40 -12.56
C LYS A 57 10.70 12.15 -13.41
N ALA A 58 11.10 11.03 -12.82
CA ALA A 58 11.26 9.77 -13.54
C ALA A 58 9.93 9.28 -14.12
N PHE A 59 8.85 9.32 -13.32
CA PHE A 59 7.51 8.99 -13.79
C PHE A 59 7.02 9.98 -14.87
N ASP A 60 7.21 11.29 -14.69
CA ASP A 60 6.82 12.29 -15.69
C ASP A 60 7.51 12.03 -17.05
N SER A 61 8.79 11.62 -17.02
CA SER A 61 9.52 11.25 -18.23
C SER A 61 8.99 9.99 -18.90
N ALA A 62 8.46 9.04 -18.12
CA ALA A 62 7.82 7.85 -18.66
C ALA A 62 6.45 8.18 -19.27
N PHE A 63 5.62 8.96 -18.56
CA PHE A 63 4.30 9.36 -19.04
C PHE A 63 4.32 10.34 -20.23
N ALA A 64 5.44 11.00 -20.49
CA ALA A 64 5.65 11.72 -21.75
C ALA A 64 5.67 10.80 -23.00
N LYS A 65 5.83 9.49 -22.80
CA LYS A 65 5.95 8.47 -23.88
C LYS A 65 4.91 7.39 -23.82
N TYR A 66 4.39 7.09 -22.65
CA TYR A 66 3.49 5.96 -22.38
C TYR A 66 2.23 6.43 -21.67
N ASP A 67 1.10 5.83 -21.99
CA ASP A 67 -0.19 6.15 -21.37
C ASP A 67 -0.35 5.59 -19.96
N MET A 68 0.30 4.47 -19.66
CA MET A 68 0.30 3.83 -18.34
C MET A 68 1.51 2.92 -18.14
N ILE A 69 1.79 2.59 -16.89
CA ILE A 69 2.87 1.68 -16.51
C ILE A 69 2.22 0.46 -15.85
N LEU A 70 2.66 -0.72 -16.25
CA LEU A 70 2.22 -2.00 -15.69
C LEU A 70 3.36 -2.59 -14.85
N THR A 71 3.04 -2.98 -13.60
CA THR A 71 3.97 -3.63 -12.68
C THR A 71 3.29 -4.76 -11.91
N PRO A 72 4.03 -5.68 -11.27
CA PRO A 72 3.45 -6.50 -10.21
C PRO A 72 2.86 -5.60 -9.11
N ALA A 73 1.77 -6.04 -8.48
CA ALA A 73 1.20 -5.33 -7.33
C ALA A 73 2.02 -5.54 -6.05
N ALA A 74 2.61 -6.73 -5.90
CA ALA A 74 3.48 -7.12 -4.81
C ALA A 74 4.56 -8.09 -5.29
N PRO A 75 5.73 -8.18 -4.63
CA PRO A 75 6.82 -9.08 -5.04
C PRO A 75 6.50 -10.56 -4.82
N THR A 76 5.57 -10.87 -3.95
CA THR A 76 5.15 -12.23 -3.60
C THR A 76 3.64 -12.31 -3.43
N THR A 77 3.09 -13.52 -3.46
CA THR A 77 1.72 -13.77 -2.97
C THR A 77 1.62 -13.55 -1.46
N ALA A 78 0.40 -13.57 -0.91
CA ALA A 78 0.15 -13.28 0.49
C ALA A 78 1.02 -14.13 1.43
N PRO A 79 1.73 -13.53 2.40
CA PRO A 79 2.49 -14.26 3.40
C PRO A 79 1.56 -14.95 4.40
N LYS A 80 2.09 -15.92 5.16
CA LYS A 80 1.36 -16.51 6.29
C LYS A 80 1.10 -15.46 7.38
N LEU A 81 -0.03 -15.56 8.04
CA LEU A 81 -0.40 -14.67 9.15
C LEU A 81 0.71 -14.62 10.21
N GLY A 82 1.06 -13.44 10.67
CA GLY A 82 2.07 -13.17 11.70
C GLY A 82 3.54 -13.15 11.22
N VAL A 83 3.85 -13.69 10.03
CA VAL A 83 5.25 -13.75 9.54
C VAL A 83 5.80 -12.37 9.16
N SER A 84 4.98 -11.50 8.60
CA SER A 84 5.39 -10.14 8.19
C SER A 84 5.75 -9.22 9.36
N LEU A 85 5.22 -9.50 10.56
CA LEU A 85 5.48 -8.69 11.76
C LEU A 85 6.81 -9.01 12.43
N SER A 86 7.43 -10.15 12.13
CA SER A 86 8.67 -10.61 12.75
C SER A 86 9.95 -10.04 12.10
N ASP A 87 9.84 -9.53 10.86
CA ASP A 87 10.97 -8.98 10.10
C ASP A 87 10.57 -7.67 9.41
N PRO A 88 10.92 -6.50 9.98
CA PRO A 88 10.60 -5.20 9.41
C PRO A 88 11.14 -4.98 7.99
N ILE A 89 12.28 -5.57 7.64
CA ILE A 89 12.87 -5.42 6.30
C ILE A 89 12.00 -6.14 5.27
N LYS A 90 11.56 -7.36 5.56
CA LYS A 90 10.64 -8.10 4.68
C LYS A 90 9.31 -7.40 4.52
N MET A 91 8.80 -6.80 5.60
CA MET A 91 7.58 -5.99 5.56
C MET A 91 7.74 -4.80 4.60
N TYR A 92 8.82 -4.03 4.71
CA TYR A 92 9.07 -2.89 3.82
C TYR A 92 9.35 -3.30 2.36
N LEU A 93 10.00 -4.44 2.13
CA LEU A 93 10.19 -4.96 0.78
C LEU A 93 8.87 -5.40 0.11
N GLY A 94 7.85 -5.72 0.88
CA GLY A 94 6.50 -6.00 0.38
C GLY A 94 5.88 -4.83 -0.40
N ASP A 95 6.25 -3.59 -0.05
CA ASP A 95 5.68 -2.37 -0.61
C ASP A 95 6.53 -1.76 -1.75
N ILE A 96 7.57 -2.46 -2.23
CA ILE A 96 8.56 -1.91 -3.17
C ILE A 96 7.94 -1.36 -4.45
N TYR A 97 6.84 -1.94 -4.94
CA TYR A 97 6.16 -1.49 -6.17
C TYR A 97 5.10 -0.41 -5.93
N THR A 98 4.67 -0.19 -4.69
CA THR A 98 3.57 0.75 -4.38
C THR A 98 4.06 2.06 -3.76
N ILE A 99 5.17 2.05 -3.03
CA ILE A 99 5.72 3.25 -2.35
C ILE A 99 6.07 4.35 -3.35
N SER A 100 6.71 4.02 -4.48
CA SER A 100 7.12 5.00 -5.48
C SER A 100 5.93 5.74 -6.10
N VAL A 101 4.81 5.05 -6.30
CA VAL A 101 3.55 5.61 -6.83
C VAL A 101 2.99 6.65 -5.86
N ASN A 102 2.94 6.30 -4.56
CA ASN A 102 2.50 7.21 -3.50
C ASN A 102 3.42 8.44 -3.39
N LEU A 103 4.75 8.26 -3.44
CA LEU A 103 5.71 9.36 -3.40
C LEU A 103 5.58 10.28 -4.61
N ALA A 104 5.29 9.75 -5.79
CA ALA A 104 5.07 10.53 -7.01
C ALA A 104 3.68 11.19 -7.06
N GLY A 105 2.73 10.81 -6.20
CA GLY A 105 1.36 11.33 -6.16
C GLY A 105 0.54 10.92 -7.38
N LEU A 106 0.68 9.67 -7.81
CA LEU A 106 0.07 9.11 -9.00
C LEU A 106 -1.10 8.17 -8.64
N PRO A 107 -2.13 8.10 -9.49
CA PRO A 107 -3.19 7.10 -9.33
C PRO A 107 -2.69 5.72 -9.75
N GLY A 108 -3.16 4.70 -9.05
CA GLY A 108 -2.90 3.30 -9.37
C GLY A 108 -4.08 2.41 -9.06
N ILE A 109 -4.25 1.34 -9.84
CA ILE A 109 -5.25 0.30 -9.60
C ILE A 109 -4.57 -1.06 -9.57
N SER A 110 -4.92 -1.88 -8.59
CA SER A 110 -4.49 -3.28 -8.52
C SER A 110 -5.62 -4.19 -8.94
N ILE A 111 -5.34 -5.09 -9.87
CA ILE A 111 -6.28 -6.07 -10.40
C ILE A 111 -5.71 -7.49 -10.28
N PRO A 112 -6.52 -8.50 -9.98
CA PRO A 112 -6.08 -9.88 -9.97
C PRO A 112 -5.84 -10.37 -11.40
N VAL A 113 -4.72 -11.08 -11.62
CA VAL A 113 -4.34 -11.58 -12.96
C VAL A 113 -4.10 -13.08 -13.01
N GLY A 114 -4.07 -13.75 -11.87
CA GLY A 114 -3.82 -15.18 -11.80
C GLY A 114 -3.77 -15.69 -10.37
N GLN A 115 -3.32 -16.91 -10.24
CA GLN A 115 -3.06 -17.59 -8.96
C GLN A 115 -1.69 -18.26 -9.03
N ASP A 116 -1.01 -18.35 -7.89
CA ASP A 116 0.20 -19.15 -7.77
C ASP A 116 -0.13 -20.65 -7.68
N ALA A 117 0.91 -21.48 -7.58
CA ALA A 117 0.76 -22.94 -7.46
C ALA A 117 -0.02 -23.41 -6.21
N LYS A 118 -0.24 -22.50 -5.25
CA LYS A 118 -1.02 -22.75 -4.01
C LYS A 118 -2.44 -22.19 -4.09
N GLY A 119 -2.83 -21.62 -5.23
CA GLY A 119 -4.12 -20.99 -5.42
C GLY A 119 -4.23 -19.57 -4.82
N LEU A 120 -3.13 -18.96 -4.36
CA LEU A 120 -3.13 -17.60 -3.83
C LEU A 120 -3.18 -16.58 -4.97
N PRO A 121 -3.96 -15.48 -4.84
CA PRO A 121 -4.08 -14.47 -5.88
C PRO A 121 -2.75 -13.79 -6.21
N VAL A 122 -2.52 -13.56 -7.50
CA VAL A 122 -1.42 -12.72 -8.02
C VAL A 122 -2.03 -11.43 -8.55
N GLY A 123 -1.53 -10.30 -8.10
CA GLY A 123 -1.99 -8.97 -8.50
C GLY A 123 -1.07 -8.31 -9.52
N MET A 124 -1.67 -7.59 -10.46
CA MET A 124 -1.01 -6.64 -11.35
C MET A 124 -1.42 -5.23 -10.96
N GLN A 125 -0.49 -4.28 -11.00
CA GLN A 125 -0.75 -2.87 -10.78
C GLN A 125 -0.66 -2.11 -12.10
N LEU A 126 -1.66 -1.28 -12.39
CA LEU A 126 -1.62 -0.28 -13.45
C LEU A 126 -1.46 1.09 -12.79
N ILE A 127 -0.49 1.87 -13.27
CA ILE A 127 -0.18 3.22 -12.78
C ILE A 127 -0.48 4.19 -13.92
N GLY A 128 -1.25 5.25 -13.65
CA GLY A 128 -1.56 6.33 -14.58
C GLY A 128 -0.88 7.62 -14.21
N ASP A 129 -0.87 8.57 -15.14
CA ASP A 129 -0.49 9.95 -14.84
C ASP A 129 -1.54 10.62 -13.95
N CYS A 130 -1.20 11.78 -13.39
CA CYS A 130 -2.08 12.55 -12.50
C CYS A 130 -3.47 12.74 -13.12
N PHE A 131 -4.53 12.45 -12.34
CA PHE A 131 -5.94 12.58 -12.74
C PHE A 131 -6.34 11.72 -13.94
N GLN A 132 -5.64 10.62 -14.22
CA GLN A 132 -5.97 9.68 -15.30
C GLN A 132 -6.67 8.40 -14.78
N GLU A 133 -7.39 8.48 -13.67
CA GLU A 133 -8.13 7.35 -13.07
C GLU A 133 -9.10 6.71 -14.07
N LYS A 134 -9.76 7.53 -14.93
CA LYS A 134 -10.64 7.02 -15.97
C LYS A 134 -9.96 6.06 -16.93
N LYS A 135 -8.72 6.37 -17.35
CA LYS A 135 -7.94 5.48 -18.23
C LYS A 135 -7.59 4.16 -17.51
N LEU A 136 -7.25 4.23 -16.24
CA LEU A 136 -6.97 3.05 -15.43
C LEU A 136 -8.19 2.13 -15.32
N PHE A 137 -9.36 2.68 -15.03
CA PHE A 137 -10.61 1.90 -15.00
C PHE A 137 -10.93 1.28 -16.36
N GLN A 138 -10.76 2.02 -17.45
CA GLN A 138 -10.98 1.50 -18.80
C GLN A 138 -10.05 0.33 -19.11
N ALA A 139 -8.75 0.45 -18.80
CA ALA A 139 -7.79 -0.61 -19.03
C ALA A 139 -8.06 -1.85 -18.16
N ALA A 140 -8.34 -1.65 -16.87
CA ALA A 140 -8.68 -2.73 -15.95
C ALA A 140 -9.94 -3.48 -16.39
N TYR A 141 -11.01 -2.76 -16.74
CA TYR A 141 -12.26 -3.33 -17.23
C TYR A 141 -12.07 -4.09 -18.56
N THR A 142 -11.29 -3.51 -19.48
CA THR A 142 -10.96 -4.19 -20.75
C THR A 142 -10.23 -5.50 -20.51
N TYR A 143 -9.27 -5.50 -19.57
CA TYR A 143 -8.56 -6.73 -19.19
C TYR A 143 -9.51 -7.78 -18.61
N GLU A 144 -10.40 -7.41 -17.70
CA GLU A 144 -11.42 -8.32 -17.15
C GLU A 144 -12.30 -8.92 -18.23
N CYS A 145 -12.80 -8.11 -19.18
CA CYS A 145 -13.61 -8.58 -20.29
C CYS A 145 -12.86 -9.55 -21.21
N LEU A 146 -11.60 -9.26 -21.54
CA LEU A 146 -10.79 -10.10 -22.43
C LEU A 146 -10.36 -11.42 -21.80
N THR A 147 -10.22 -11.47 -20.49
CA THR A 147 -9.74 -12.69 -19.80
C THR A 147 -10.87 -13.60 -19.33
N GLU A 148 -12.13 -13.16 -19.47
CA GLU A 148 -13.34 -13.89 -19.02
C GLU A 148 -13.25 -14.42 -17.58
N LYS A 149 -12.29 -13.91 -16.80
CA LYS A 149 -12.05 -14.33 -15.43
C LYS A 149 -12.99 -13.62 -14.48
N LYS A 150 -14.12 -14.24 -14.20
CA LYS A 150 -14.91 -13.89 -13.01
C LYS A 150 -14.11 -14.29 -11.79
N TRP A 151 -13.49 -13.32 -11.15
CA TRP A 151 -12.82 -13.50 -9.86
C TRP A 151 -13.88 -13.69 -8.79
N VAL A 152 -14.21 -14.94 -8.53
CA VAL A 152 -15.10 -15.30 -7.42
C VAL A 152 -14.30 -15.12 -6.15
N SER A 153 -14.79 -14.29 -5.23
CA SER A 153 -14.23 -14.13 -3.89
C SER A 153 -14.14 -15.49 -3.20
N MET A 154 -13.14 -15.67 -2.32
CA MET A 154 -13.08 -16.91 -1.53
C MET A 154 -14.35 -17.11 -0.66
N TYR A 155 -15.03 -16.02 -0.30
CA TYR A 155 -16.30 -16.06 0.43
C TYR A 155 -17.44 -16.59 -0.45
N ASP A 156 -17.48 -16.26 -1.74
CA ASP A 156 -18.51 -16.75 -2.66
C ASP A 156 -18.38 -18.26 -2.91
N LYS A 157 -17.16 -18.82 -2.85
CA LYS A 157 -16.92 -20.27 -2.98
C LYS A 157 -17.45 -21.05 -1.77
N THR A 158 -17.40 -20.47 -0.57
CA THR A 158 -17.94 -21.11 0.66
C THR A 158 -19.46 -21.14 0.67
N GLU A 159 -20.13 -20.12 0.12
CA GLU A 159 -21.58 -20.12 -0.01
C GLU A 159 -22.09 -21.09 -1.09
N ALA A 160 -21.32 -21.27 -2.18
CA ALA A 160 -21.65 -22.25 -3.22
C ALA A 160 -21.49 -23.68 -2.71
N ALA A 161 -20.42 -24.00 -1.97
CA ALA A 161 -20.21 -25.31 -1.36
C ALA A 161 -21.26 -25.68 -0.30
N GLY A 162 -21.71 -24.70 0.51
CA GLY A 162 -22.74 -24.91 1.51
C GLY A 162 -24.16 -25.09 0.94
N LYS A 163 -24.37 -24.81 -0.35
CA LYS A 163 -25.66 -25.06 -1.04
C LYS A 163 -25.73 -26.42 -1.75
N GLU A 164 -24.60 -27.09 -1.94
CA GLU A 164 -24.55 -28.46 -2.49
C GLU A 164 -24.70 -29.55 -1.41
N GLU A 165 -24.53 -29.20 -0.12
CA GLU A 165 -24.68 -30.12 1.01
C GLU A 165 -26.03 -30.00 1.77
N ALA A 166 -26.95 -29.15 1.30
CA ALA A 166 -28.30 -28.98 1.86
C ALA A 166 -29.37 -29.43 0.88
#